data_108b43cfe0d84926e688aa96f300a4b9
#
_entry.id   108b43cfe0d84926e688aa96f300a4b9
#
_cell.length_a   1.000
_cell.length_b   1.000
_cell.length_c   1.000
_cell.angle_alpha   90.00
_cell.angle_beta   90.00
_cell.angle_gamma   90.00
#
_symmetry.space_group_name_H-M   'P 1'
#
loop_
_entity.id
_entity.type
_entity.pdbx_description
1 polymer ?
#
loop_
_entity_poly.entity_id
_entity_poly.type
_entity_poly.pdbx_seq_one_letter_code
_entity_poly.pdbx_strand_id
1 'polypeptide(L)'
;EKDLGTAAIVEERKIEDDKWVFIEGCKHPKSVTLLLRGGSQRVVDEVERSVHDALMVVKDVMLKPQIVAGGGAPETYASTKLRGWAKSLEGREQLAAEKFADALESIPLCLSENAGMDPIDTLTVLRSKQQKGEKWTGIDVMKGKIGNMKSSDIIEPLAVKLQIVSAAAEAACMLLRIDDVIATQSSGGGGGEGGMPPGMGGGGMPPGMGGMPPGMGGMPDMGG
;
A
#
# COMPACT_ATOMS: atom_id res chain seq x y z
N GLU A 1 16.54 38.16 6.01
CA GLU A 1 17.03 38.68 4.70
C GLU A 1 17.95 37.68 3.98
N LYS A 2 18.76 36.89 4.73
CA LYS A 2 19.68 35.91 4.12
C LYS A 2 19.00 34.77 3.36
N ASP A 3 17.74 34.46 3.69
CA ASP A 3 16.94 33.39 3.11
C ASP A 3 16.00 33.87 1.99
N LEU A 4 16.01 35.18 1.68
CA LEU A 4 15.22 35.74 0.61
C LEU A 4 15.91 35.58 -0.73
N GLY A 5 15.18 35.09 -1.71
CA GLY A 5 15.59 35.03 -3.10
C GLY A 5 15.25 36.32 -3.86
N THR A 6 15.71 36.39 -5.11
CA THR A 6 15.36 37.47 -6.04
C THR A 6 14.73 36.89 -7.28
N ALA A 7 13.61 37.47 -7.72
CA ALA A 7 12.93 37.15 -8.96
C ALA A 7 12.85 38.41 -9.84
N ALA A 8 12.87 38.27 -11.15
CA ALA A 8 12.71 39.38 -12.07
C ALA A 8 11.23 39.81 -12.18
N ILE A 9 10.32 38.86 -12.20
CA ILE A 9 8.88 39.09 -12.38
C ILE A 9 8.12 38.17 -11.44
N VAL A 10 7.10 38.72 -10.79
CA VAL A 10 6.06 37.95 -10.07
C VAL A 10 4.72 38.43 -10.60
N GLU A 11 3.97 37.54 -11.22
CA GLU A 11 2.69 37.89 -11.81
C GLU A 11 1.62 36.83 -11.54
N GLU A 12 0.38 37.27 -11.45
CA GLU A 12 -0.79 36.40 -11.39
C GLU A 12 -1.40 36.30 -12.81
N ARG A 13 -1.52 35.09 -13.31
CA ARG A 13 -2.23 34.80 -14.57
C ARG A 13 -3.48 33.96 -14.29
N LYS A 14 -4.61 34.38 -14.84
CA LYS A 14 -5.81 33.57 -14.83
C LYS A 14 -5.73 32.53 -15.96
N ILE A 15 -5.79 31.25 -15.59
CA ILE A 15 -5.82 30.12 -16.54
C ILE A 15 -7.15 29.39 -16.29
N GLU A 16 -8.08 29.52 -17.23
CA GLU A 16 -9.47 29.06 -17.07
C GLU A 16 -10.14 29.72 -15.85
N ASP A 17 -10.53 28.95 -14.84
CA ASP A 17 -11.16 29.48 -13.61
C ASP A 17 -10.18 29.67 -12.47
N ASP A 18 -8.94 29.17 -12.60
CA ASP A 18 -7.92 29.22 -11.57
C ASP A 18 -6.96 30.40 -11.74
N LYS A 19 -6.49 30.93 -10.61
CA LYS A 19 -5.45 31.96 -10.53
C LYS A 19 -4.11 31.34 -10.18
N TRP A 20 -3.17 31.52 -11.08
CA TRP A 20 -1.81 30.99 -10.95
C TRP A 20 -0.81 32.11 -10.72
N VAL A 21 0.10 31.92 -9.77
CA VAL A 21 1.20 32.84 -9.51
C VAL A 21 2.45 32.31 -10.18
N PHE A 22 3.04 33.10 -11.08
CA PHE A 22 4.31 32.80 -11.75
C PHE A 22 5.42 33.65 -11.16
N ILE A 23 6.54 33.00 -10.82
CA ILE A 23 7.75 33.62 -10.34
C ILE A 23 8.85 33.31 -11.34
N GLU A 24 9.23 34.29 -12.14
CA GLU A 24 10.17 34.10 -13.26
C GLU A 24 11.47 34.87 -13.04
N GLY A 25 12.55 34.39 -13.69
CA GLY A 25 13.85 35.06 -13.67
C GLY A 25 14.59 34.99 -12.33
N CYS A 26 14.42 33.89 -11.60
CA CYS A 26 15.19 33.64 -10.38
C CYS A 26 16.67 33.40 -10.71
N LYS A 27 17.59 34.05 -9.99
CA LYS A 27 19.03 33.91 -10.22
C LYS A 27 19.57 32.51 -9.96
N HIS A 28 18.99 31.79 -8.98
CA HIS A 28 19.40 30.45 -8.61
C HIS A 28 18.14 29.58 -8.37
N PRO A 29 17.47 29.12 -9.44
CA PRO A 29 16.29 28.29 -9.28
C PRO A 29 16.71 26.92 -8.73
N LYS A 30 16.38 26.66 -7.46
CA LYS A 30 16.60 25.36 -6.79
C LYS A 30 15.35 24.48 -6.80
N SER A 31 14.28 24.96 -7.42
CA SER A 31 13.00 24.26 -7.51
C SER A 31 12.50 24.24 -8.94
N VAL A 32 11.77 23.19 -9.27
CA VAL A 32 11.14 22.98 -10.57
C VAL A 32 9.69 22.62 -10.32
N THR A 33 8.78 23.14 -11.15
CA THR A 33 7.36 22.78 -11.13
C THR A 33 7.07 21.84 -12.28
N LEU A 34 6.46 20.70 -11.96
CA LEU A 34 5.95 19.75 -12.94
C LEU A 34 4.43 19.93 -13.05
N LEU A 35 3.97 20.46 -14.18
CA LEU A 35 2.54 20.63 -14.44
C LEU A 35 1.99 19.37 -15.10
N LEU A 36 1.08 18.68 -14.38
CA LEU A 36 0.42 17.48 -14.85
C LEU A 36 -0.95 17.84 -15.41
N ARG A 37 -1.29 17.32 -16.59
CA ARG A 37 -2.58 17.53 -17.24
C ARG A 37 -3.17 16.19 -17.65
N GLY A 38 -4.49 16.07 -17.58
CA GLY A 38 -5.22 14.86 -17.98
C GLY A 38 -6.66 15.16 -18.33
N GLY A 39 -7.31 14.23 -19.02
CA GLY A 39 -8.71 14.35 -19.46
C GLY A 39 -9.74 14.21 -18.33
N SER A 40 -9.32 13.79 -17.13
CA SER A 40 -10.17 13.73 -15.94
C SER A 40 -9.32 13.85 -14.67
N GLN A 41 -9.94 14.28 -13.57
CA GLN A 41 -9.26 14.40 -12.27
C GLN A 41 -8.62 13.07 -11.83
N ARG A 42 -9.30 11.95 -12.01
CA ARG A 42 -8.75 10.63 -11.67
C ARG A 42 -7.45 10.29 -12.41
N VAL A 43 -7.37 10.68 -13.69
CA VAL A 43 -6.14 10.48 -14.49
C VAL A 43 -5.01 11.37 -13.96
N VAL A 44 -5.32 12.61 -13.61
CA VAL A 44 -4.32 13.54 -13.03
C VAL A 44 -3.80 13.03 -11.71
N ASP A 45 -4.68 12.59 -10.80
CA ASP A 45 -4.32 12.04 -9.49
C ASP A 45 -3.43 10.79 -9.63
N GLU A 46 -3.73 9.91 -10.59
CA GLU A 46 -2.92 8.71 -10.86
C GLU A 46 -1.53 9.07 -11.43
N VAL A 47 -1.48 10.03 -12.34
CA VAL A 47 -0.20 10.52 -12.90
C VAL A 47 0.63 11.20 -11.82
N GLU A 48 0.00 12.01 -10.95
CA GLU A 48 0.69 12.65 -9.82
C GLU A 48 1.33 11.62 -8.90
N ARG A 49 0.57 10.60 -8.51
CA ARG A 49 1.08 9.51 -7.67
C ARG A 49 2.25 8.77 -8.33
N SER A 50 2.10 8.42 -9.62
CA SER A 50 3.14 7.71 -10.37
C SER A 50 4.41 8.53 -10.52
N VAL A 51 4.30 9.84 -10.78
CA VAL A 51 5.44 10.76 -10.86
C VAL A 51 6.10 10.91 -9.51
N HIS A 52 5.31 11.04 -8.43
CA HIS A 52 5.85 11.12 -7.08
C HIS A 52 6.66 9.88 -6.71
N ASP A 53 6.13 8.68 -6.97
CA ASP A 53 6.81 7.41 -6.73
C ASP A 53 8.13 7.33 -7.51
N ALA A 54 8.11 7.70 -8.79
CA ALA A 54 9.32 7.73 -9.61
C ALA A 54 10.39 8.70 -9.07
N LEU A 55 9.98 9.88 -8.63
CA LEU A 55 10.89 10.86 -8.03
C LEU A 55 11.51 10.35 -6.73
N MET A 56 10.72 9.66 -5.88
CA MET A 56 11.22 9.07 -4.64
C MET A 56 12.23 7.96 -4.90
N VAL A 57 12.01 7.09 -5.89
CA VAL A 57 12.98 6.07 -6.29
C VAL A 57 14.30 6.70 -6.75
N VAL A 58 14.23 7.75 -7.60
CA VAL A 58 15.44 8.46 -8.05
C VAL A 58 16.17 9.10 -6.87
N LYS A 59 15.45 9.74 -5.95
CA LYS A 59 16.00 10.32 -4.73
C LYS A 59 16.75 9.27 -3.90
N ASP A 60 16.15 8.09 -3.69
CA ASP A 60 16.76 7.03 -2.91
C ASP A 60 18.06 6.51 -3.55
N VAL A 61 18.07 6.36 -4.86
CA VAL A 61 19.27 5.96 -5.61
C VAL A 61 20.36 7.05 -5.54
N MET A 62 19.97 8.33 -5.57
CA MET A 62 20.95 9.43 -5.43
C MET A 62 21.56 9.50 -4.02
N LEU A 63 20.76 9.23 -2.99
CA LEU A 63 21.23 9.23 -1.60
C LEU A 63 22.05 7.99 -1.26
N LYS A 64 21.64 6.82 -1.77
CA LYS A 64 22.29 5.53 -1.55
C LYS A 64 22.39 4.78 -2.88
N PRO A 65 23.49 4.96 -3.64
CA PRO A 65 23.65 4.45 -5.00
C PRO A 65 23.90 2.92 -5.03
N GLN A 66 22.94 2.17 -4.49
CA GLN A 66 22.97 0.71 -4.46
C GLN A 66 21.66 0.18 -5.02
N ILE A 67 21.77 -0.69 -6.02
CA ILE A 67 20.64 -1.30 -6.71
C ILE A 67 20.71 -2.81 -6.60
N VAL A 68 19.55 -3.44 -6.61
CA VAL A 68 19.36 -4.90 -6.65
C VAL A 68 18.43 -5.28 -7.78
N ALA A 69 18.38 -6.58 -8.11
CA ALA A 69 17.39 -7.08 -9.04
C ALA A 69 15.98 -6.95 -8.43
N GLY A 70 14.98 -6.68 -9.28
CA GLY A 70 13.58 -6.82 -8.91
C GLY A 70 13.06 -8.25 -9.12
N GLY A 71 11.73 -8.37 -9.19
CA GLY A 71 11.08 -9.66 -9.47
C GLY A 71 11.28 -10.74 -8.41
N GLY A 72 11.42 -10.37 -7.13
CA GLY A 72 11.60 -11.32 -6.03
C GLY A 72 12.97 -12.02 -5.98
N ALA A 73 13.95 -11.54 -6.77
CA ALA A 73 15.27 -12.15 -6.84
C ALA A 73 16.07 -12.03 -5.52
N PRO A 74 16.17 -10.84 -4.88
CA PRO A 74 16.90 -10.69 -3.63
C PRO A 74 16.24 -11.44 -2.47
N GLU A 75 14.91 -11.49 -2.42
CA GLU A 75 14.16 -12.19 -1.39
C GLU A 75 14.41 -13.71 -1.45
N THR A 76 14.34 -14.30 -2.65
CA THR A 76 14.65 -15.72 -2.86
C THR A 76 16.09 -16.04 -2.52
N TYR A 77 17.03 -15.16 -2.91
CA TYR A 77 18.44 -15.35 -2.60
C TYR A 77 18.73 -15.27 -1.10
N ALA A 78 18.14 -14.27 -0.43
CA ALA A 78 18.26 -14.10 1.02
C ALA A 78 17.66 -15.28 1.78
N SER A 79 16.47 -15.75 1.38
CA SER A 79 15.83 -16.94 1.94
C SER A 79 16.72 -18.18 1.83
N THR A 80 17.30 -18.42 0.65
CA THR A 80 18.20 -19.56 0.43
C THR A 80 19.42 -19.50 1.35
N LYS A 81 20.02 -18.32 1.53
CA LYS A 81 21.17 -18.12 2.43
C LYS A 81 20.77 -18.28 3.90
N LEU A 82 19.60 -17.73 4.27
CA LEU A 82 19.08 -17.82 5.64
C LEU A 82 18.78 -19.27 6.02
N ARG A 83 18.19 -20.08 5.14
CA ARG A 83 17.99 -21.52 5.37
C ARG A 83 19.32 -22.27 5.55
N GLY A 84 20.36 -21.86 4.82
CA GLY A 84 21.71 -22.41 5.01
C GLY A 84 22.27 -22.11 6.40
N TRP A 85 22.10 -20.88 6.86
CA TRP A 85 22.53 -20.43 8.17
C TRP A 85 21.67 -21.03 9.30
N ALA A 86 20.35 -21.14 9.11
CA ALA A 86 19.44 -21.73 10.09
C ALA A 86 19.85 -23.15 10.52
N LYS A 87 20.49 -23.92 9.63
CA LYS A 87 21.03 -25.27 9.98
C LYS A 87 22.16 -25.24 11.01
N SER A 88 22.78 -24.07 11.25
CA SER A 88 23.80 -23.90 12.31
C SER A 88 23.20 -23.52 13.65
N LEU A 89 21.90 -23.25 13.71
CA LEU A 89 21.16 -22.93 14.93
C LEU A 89 20.48 -24.18 15.47
N GLU A 90 20.15 -24.13 16.75
CA GLU A 90 19.48 -25.25 17.45
C GLU A 90 18.12 -24.82 18.02
N GLY A 91 17.21 -25.78 18.11
CA GLY A 91 15.94 -25.62 18.79
C GLY A 91 15.00 -24.56 18.18
N ARG A 92 14.48 -23.67 19.02
CA ARG A 92 13.45 -22.70 18.61
C ARG A 92 14.00 -21.62 17.68
N GLU A 93 15.26 -21.27 17.81
CA GLU A 93 15.91 -20.26 16.98
C GLU A 93 16.02 -20.72 15.51
N GLN A 94 16.33 -22.00 15.30
CA GLN A 94 16.33 -22.60 13.97
C GLN A 94 14.96 -22.48 13.31
N LEU A 95 13.89 -22.86 14.06
CA LEU A 95 12.53 -22.80 13.53
C LEU A 95 12.10 -21.35 13.19
N ALA A 96 12.48 -20.38 14.02
CA ALA A 96 12.20 -18.98 13.75
C ALA A 96 12.91 -18.48 12.47
N ALA A 97 14.17 -18.83 12.30
CA ALA A 97 14.95 -18.49 11.09
C ALA A 97 14.37 -19.13 9.82
N GLU A 98 13.94 -20.38 9.90
CA GLU A 98 13.28 -21.07 8.78
C GLU A 98 11.94 -20.41 8.42
N LYS A 99 11.12 -20.03 9.43
CA LYS A 99 9.85 -19.31 9.20
C LYS A 99 10.05 -17.90 8.63
N PHE A 100 11.10 -17.22 9.03
CA PHE A 100 11.48 -15.94 8.42
C PHE A 100 11.88 -16.12 6.94
N ALA A 101 12.61 -17.18 6.62
CA ALA A 101 12.95 -17.54 5.25
C ALA A 101 11.69 -17.87 4.42
N ASP A 102 10.70 -18.57 5.00
CA ASP A 102 9.39 -18.81 4.36
C ASP A 102 8.68 -17.48 4.07
N ALA A 103 8.69 -16.55 5.02
CA ALA A 103 8.06 -15.24 4.87
C ALA A 103 8.69 -14.41 3.74
N LEU A 104 10.02 -14.45 3.56
CA LEU A 104 10.69 -13.78 2.44
C LEU A 104 10.25 -14.36 1.08
N GLU A 105 9.99 -15.65 1.01
CA GLU A 105 9.55 -16.32 -0.22
C GLU A 105 8.09 -16.09 -0.56
N SER A 106 7.29 -15.53 0.36
CA SER A 106 5.91 -15.13 0.05
C SER A 106 5.85 -14.06 -1.04
N ILE A 107 6.88 -13.21 -1.15
CA ILE A 107 6.96 -12.15 -2.17
C ILE A 107 7.04 -12.73 -3.59
N PRO A 108 8.02 -13.58 -3.93
CA PRO A 108 8.07 -14.21 -5.25
C PRO A 108 6.89 -15.15 -5.51
N LEU A 109 6.30 -15.78 -4.48
CA LEU A 109 5.08 -16.57 -4.64
C LEU A 109 3.90 -15.71 -5.10
N CYS A 110 3.60 -14.62 -4.40
CA CYS A 110 2.55 -13.68 -4.82
C CYS A 110 2.82 -13.08 -6.21
N LEU A 111 4.08 -12.77 -6.54
CA LEU A 111 4.41 -12.28 -7.88
C LEU A 111 4.12 -13.31 -8.96
N SER A 112 4.41 -14.59 -8.72
CA SER A 112 4.14 -15.66 -9.69
C SER A 112 2.64 -15.90 -9.86
N GLU A 113 1.87 -15.89 -8.78
CA GLU A 113 0.41 -15.99 -8.83
C GLU A 113 -0.20 -14.84 -9.64
N ASN A 114 0.20 -13.61 -9.37
CA ASN A 114 -0.28 -12.43 -10.09
C ASN A 114 0.14 -12.43 -11.58
N ALA A 115 1.25 -13.09 -11.91
CA ALA A 115 1.72 -13.27 -13.28
C ALA A 115 1.04 -14.47 -13.99
N GLY A 116 0.16 -15.21 -13.31
CA GLY A 116 -0.50 -16.41 -13.85
C GLY A 116 0.46 -17.60 -14.02
N MET A 117 1.57 -17.61 -13.29
CA MET A 117 2.54 -18.71 -13.27
C MET A 117 2.25 -19.66 -12.12
N ASP A 118 2.70 -20.94 -12.22
CA ASP A 118 2.68 -21.84 -11.07
C ASP A 118 3.68 -21.36 -10.00
N PRO A 119 3.22 -21.06 -8.76
CA PRO A 119 4.08 -20.49 -7.71
C PRO A 119 5.17 -21.49 -7.25
N ILE A 120 4.82 -22.77 -7.15
CA ILE A 120 5.72 -23.80 -6.62
C ILE A 120 6.83 -24.10 -7.63
N ASP A 121 6.47 -24.29 -8.89
CA ASP A 121 7.42 -24.52 -9.97
C ASP A 121 8.34 -23.30 -10.14
N THR A 122 7.76 -22.09 -10.12
CA THR A 122 8.51 -20.84 -10.24
C THR A 122 9.55 -20.71 -9.13
N LEU A 123 9.17 -20.91 -7.88
CA LEU A 123 10.07 -20.80 -6.74
C LEU A 123 11.19 -21.86 -6.82
N THR A 124 10.86 -23.07 -7.22
CA THR A 124 11.82 -24.17 -7.36
C THR A 124 12.87 -23.85 -8.43
N VAL A 125 12.44 -23.33 -9.58
CA VAL A 125 13.33 -22.89 -10.65
C VAL A 125 14.21 -21.72 -10.22
N LEU A 126 13.65 -20.72 -9.52
CA LEU A 126 14.40 -19.57 -8.99
C LEU A 126 15.51 -20.03 -8.05
N ARG A 127 15.19 -20.86 -7.06
CA ARG A 127 16.16 -21.42 -6.12
C ARG A 127 17.28 -22.19 -6.84
N SER A 128 16.92 -23.03 -7.80
CA SER A 128 17.88 -23.82 -8.57
C SER A 128 18.85 -22.93 -9.36
N LYS A 129 18.33 -21.91 -10.05
CA LYS A 129 19.17 -20.98 -10.83
C LYS A 129 20.08 -20.15 -9.94
N GLN A 130 19.57 -19.64 -8.82
CA GLN A 130 20.36 -18.85 -7.88
C GLN A 130 21.45 -19.66 -7.18
N GLN A 131 21.21 -20.95 -6.90
CA GLN A 131 22.23 -21.86 -6.39
C GLN A 131 23.39 -22.08 -7.40
N LYS A 132 23.09 -22.02 -8.71
CA LYS A 132 24.08 -22.04 -9.77
C LYS A 132 24.85 -20.73 -9.96
N GLY A 133 24.55 -19.71 -9.15
CA GLY A 133 25.23 -18.42 -9.17
C GLY A 133 24.52 -17.32 -9.95
N GLU A 134 23.36 -17.58 -10.52
CA GLU A 134 22.55 -16.59 -11.26
C GLU A 134 21.77 -15.66 -10.32
N LYS A 135 22.48 -14.78 -9.60
CA LYS A 135 21.90 -13.91 -8.55
C LYS A 135 20.84 -12.91 -9.05
N TRP A 136 20.88 -12.57 -10.35
CA TRP A 136 19.96 -11.61 -10.98
C TRP A 136 18.70 -12.24 -11.53
N THR A 137 18.50 -13.54 -11.30
CA THR A 137 17.32 -14.24 -11.79
C THR A 137 16.11 -13.95 -10.89
N GLY A 138 15.05 -13.45 -11.49
CA GLY A 138 13.76 -13.13 -10.87
C GLY A 138 12.60 -13.38 -11.82
N ILE A 139 11.43 -12.91 -11.43
CA ILE A 139 10.17 -13.05 -12.17
C ILE A 139 9.93 -11.76 -12.98
N ASP A 140 9.83 -11.90 -14.31
CA ASP A 140 9.35 -10.85 -15.21
C ASP A 140 7.83 -11.02 -15.36
N VAL A 141 7.07 -10.27 -14.56
CA VAL A 141 5.60 -10.34 -14.51
C VAL A 141 4.98 -9.97 -15.86
N MET A 142 5.59 -9.00 -16.57
CA MET A 142 5.07 -8.54 -17.86
C MET A 142 5.16 -9.61 -18.94
N LYS A 143 6.20 -10.45 -18.88
CA LYS A 143 6.41 -11.54 -19.83
C LYS A 143 5.92 -12.90 -19.33
N GLY A 144 5.52 -13.00 -18.05
CA GLY A 144 5.15 -14.26 -17.42
C GLY A 144 6.28 -15.30 -17.46
N LYS A 145 7.53 -14.89 -17.22
CA LYS A 145 8.71 -15.74 -17.35
C LYS A 145 9.76 -15.44 -16.29
N ILE A 146 10.54 -16.47 -15.98
CA ILE A 146 11.75 -16.35 -15.13
C ILE A 146 12.92 -15.93 -16.02
N GLY A 147 13.60 -14.85 -15.68
CA GLY A 147 14.70 -14.31 -16.45
C GLY A 147 15.71 -13.52 -15.63
N ASN A 148 16.72 -13.00 -16.33
CA ASN A 148 17.69 -12.10 -15.71
C ASN A 148 17.10 -10.69 -15.64
N MET A 149 16.82 -10.23 -14.44
CA MET A 149 16.18 -8.93 -14.19
C MET A 149 17.06 -7.74 -14.60
N LYS A 150 18.37 -7.91 -14.55
CA LYS A 150 19.30 -6.86 -15.01
C LYS A 150 19.19 -6.62 -16.52
N SER A 151 19.02 -7.68 -17.31
CA SER A 151 18.86 -7.56 -18.76
C SER A 151 17.46 -7.10 -19.19
N SER A 152 16.51 -7.19 -18.29
CA SER A 152 15.12 -6.69 -18.48
C SER A 152 14.90 -5.30 -17.87
N ASP A 153 15.96 -4.64 -17.35
CA ASP A 153 15.92 -3.35 -16.65
C ASP A 153 14.95 -3.30 -15.45
N ILE A 154 14.70 -4.46 -14.85
CA ILE A 154 13.87 -4.59 -13.65
C ILE A 154 14.80 -4.53 -12.45
N ILE A 155 15.01 -3.31 -11.96
CA ILE A 155 15.92 -3.00 -10.86
C ILE A 155 15.20 -2.20 -9.78
N GLU A 156 15.66 -2.34 -8.54
CA GLU A 156 15.08 -1.66 -7.38
C GLU A 156 16.21 -1.09 -6.48
N PRO A 157 15.96 0.01 -5.75
CA PRO A 157 16.93 0.51 -4.77
C PRO A 157 17.08 -0.48 -3.62
N LEU A 158 18.31 -0.77 -3.21
CA LEU A 158 18.58 -1.64 -2.06
C LEU A 158 17.98 -1.06 -0.77
N ALA A 159 17.98 0.27 -0.62
CA ALA A 159 17.45 0.95 0.55
C ALA A 159 15.98 0.62 0.79
N VAL A 160 15.17 0.58 -0.29
CA VAL A 160 13.75 0.22 -0.22
C VAL A 160 13.56 -1.21 0.26
N LYS A 161 14.34 -2.17 -0.27
CA LYS A 161 14.27 -3.57 0.16
C LYS A 161 14.64 -3.77 1.62
N LEU A 162 15.67 -3.10 2.09
CA LEU A 162 16.06 -3.15 3.50
C LEU A 162 14.97 -2.57 4.40
N GLN A 163 14.37 -1.45 4.01
CA GLN A 163 13.29 -0.83 4.77
C GLN A 163 12.04 -1.71 4.82
N ILE A 164 11.66 -2.36 3.72
CA ILE A 164 10.51 -3.29 3.68
C ILE A 164 10.72 -4.43 4.69
N VAL A 165 11.87 -5.08 4.66
CA VAL A 165 12.15 -6.22 5.55
C VAL A 165 12.23 -5.77 7.00
N SER A 166 12.86 -4.64 7.30
CA SER A 166 12.98 -4.10 8.65
C SER A 166 11.61 -3.74 9.23
N ALA A 167 10.83 -2.95 8.48
CA ALA A 167 9.50 -2.52 8.93
C ALA A 167 8.54 -3.71 9.12
N ALA A 168 8.57 -4.69 8.23
CA ALA A 168 7.77 -5.90 8.35
C ALA A 168 8.17 -6.73 9.59
N ALA A 169 9.47 -6.88 9.84
CA ALA A 169 9.97 -7.59 11.01
C ALA A 169 9.59 -6.86 12.32
N GLU A 170 9.71 -5.53 12.37
CA GLU A 170 9.30 -4.72 13.52
C GLU A 170 7.80 -4.85 13.80
N ALA A 171 6.97 -4.75 12.74
CA ALA A 171 5.53 -4.93 12.86
C ALA A 171 5.16 -6.33 13.36
N ALA A 172 5.78 -7.38 12.82
CA ALA A 172 5.57 -8.75 13.27
C ALA A 172 5.98 -8.93 14.75
N CYS A 173 7.13 -8.37 15.17
CA CYS A 173 7.57 -8.40 16.55
C CYS A 173 6.61 -7.66 17.49
N MET A 174 6.01 -6.55 17.06
CA MET A 174 4.99 -5.86 17.85
C MET A 174 3.74 -6.72 18.02
N LEU A 175 3.26 -7.36 16.95
CA LEU A 175 2.10 -8.26 17.01
C LEU A 175 2.37 -9.47 17.91
N LEU A 176 3.56 -10.06 17.87
CA LEU A 176 3.95 -11.19 18.69
C LEU A 176 4.07 -10.85 20.19
N ARG A 177 4.15 -9.57 20.56
CA ARG A 177 4.18 -9.11 21.97
C ARG A 177 2.80 -8.86 22.56
N ILE A 178 1.74 -8.99 21.78
CA ILE A 178 0.36 -8.82 22.25
C ILE A 178 -0.07 -10.10 22.94
N ASP A 179 -0.25 -10.03 24.27
CA ASP A 179 -0.68 -11.17 25.10
C ASP A 179 -2.20 -11.27 25.17
N ASP A 180 -2.91 -10.11 25.18
CA ASP A 180 -4.36 -10.06 25.32
C ASP A 180 -4.97 -8.86 24.58
N VAL A 181 -6.17 -9.01 24.05
CA VAL A 181 -6.93 -7.95 23.39
C VAL A 181 -8.24 -7.75 24.11
N ILE A 182 -8.35 -6.66 24.87
CA ILE A 182 -9.57 -6.26 25.54
C ILE A 182 -10.40 -5.38 24.61
N ALA A 183 -11.46 -5.95 24.04
CA ALA A 183 -12.45 -5.17 23.30
C ALA A 183 -13.41 -4.51 24.28
N THR A 184 -13.30 -3.20 24.46
CA THR A 184 -14.35 -2.42 25.14
C THR A 184 -15.50 -2.22 24.14
N GLN A 185 -16.67 -2.81 24.41
CA GLN A 185 -17.89 -2.35 23.76
C GLN A 185 -18.07 -0.88 24.13
N SER A 186 -18.00 0.00 23.15
CA SER A 186 -18.52 1.35 23.31
C SER A 186 -20.00 1.20 23.60
N SER A 187 -20.36 1.35 24.90
CA SER A 187 -21.74 1.56 25.28
C SER A 187 -22.16 2.85 24.56
N GLY A 188 -22.94 2.69 23.49
CA GLY A 188 -23.54 3.83 22.81
C GLY A 188 -24.22 4.68 23.89
N GLY A 189 -23.76 5.89 24.05
CA GLY A 189 -24.31 6.86 24.97
C GLY A 189 -25.79 6.99 24.71
N GLY A 190 -26.58 6.40 25.59
CA GLY A 190 -28.00 6.61 25.69
C GLY A 190 -28.23 8.10 25.85
N GLY A 191 -29.13 8.62 25.03
CA GLY A 191 -29.50 10.01 24.98
C GLY A 191 -29.76 10.58 26.35
N GLY A 192 -29.26 11.77 26.56
CA GLY A 192 -29.60 12.63 27.66
C GLY A 192 -31.10 12.87 27.65
N GLU A 193 -31.75 12.30 28.62
CA GLU A 193 -33.08 12.66 29.05
C GLU A 193 -33.00 14.04 29.65
N GLY A 194 -33.32 15.04 28.81
CA GLY A 194 -33.62 16.38 29.27
C GLY A 194 -34.92 16.35 30.03
N GLY A 195 -34.85 16.40 31.35
CA GLY A 195 -35.97 16.54 32.25
C GLY A 195 -36.81 17.78 31.88
N MET A 196 -38.05 17.56 31.46
CA MET A 196 -39.09 18.60 31.46
C MET A 196 -39.62 18.77 32.88
N PRO A 197 -39.82 20.03 33.34
CA PRO A 197 -40.45 20.27 34.63
C PRO A 197 -41.95 19.96 34.60
N PRO A 198 -42.56 19.54 35.74
CA PRO A 198 -43.99 19.22 35.82
C PRO A 198 -44.82 20.46 35.99
N GLY A 199 -45.87 20.59 35.20
CA GLY A 199 -46.88 21.59 35.49
C GLY A 199 -47.93 21.81 34.40
N MET A 200 -49.21 21.52 34.78
CA MET A 200 -50.49 21.93 34.22
C MET A 200 -50.95 21.22 32.92
N GLY A 201 -51.94 20.35 32.97
CA GLY A 201 -53.33 20.51 33.41
C GLY A 201 -54.26 20.53 32.24
N GLY A 202 -55.06 19.46 32.09
CA GLY A 202 -56.45 19.62 31.64
C GLY A 202 -56.76 19.49 30.14
N GLY A 203 -57.56 18.48 29.81
CA GLY A 203 -58.57 18.64 28.76
C GLY A 203 -58.66 17.61 27.66
N GLY A 204 -59.53 16.61 27.89
CA GLY A 204 -60.55 16.20 26.89
C GLY A 204 -60.16 15.31 25.72
N MET A 205 -60.40 14.06 25.87
CA MET A 205 -60.75 13.15 24.75
C MET A 205 -62.07 13.52 24.09
N PRO A 206 -62.27 13.20 22.79
CA PRO A 206 -63.25 12.16 22.48
C PRO A 206 -62.79 11.13 21.43
N PRO A 207 -63.48 9.98 21.34
CA PRO A 207 -63.07 8.82 20.62
C PRO A 207 -63.73 8.68 19.23
N GLY A 208 -63.13 7.88 18.39
CA GLY A 208 -63.87 7.40 17.25
C GLY A 208 -63.13 6.87 16.07
N MET A 209 -63.32 5.57 15.85
CA MET A 209 -63.35 4.82 14.57
C MET A 209 -62.04 4.75 13.81
N GLY A 210 -61.48 3.60 13.52
CA GLY A 210 -62.11 2.37 13.07
C GLY A 210 -61.65 2.06 11.69
N GLY A 211 -61.16 0.85 11.46
CA GLY A 211 -61.13 0.27 10.11
C GLY A 211 -59.79 -0.09 9.53
N MET A 212 -59.32 -1.27 9.85
CA MET A 212 -58.53 -2.10 8.91
C MET A 212 -59.42 -2.64 7.82
N PRO A 213 -58.92 -2.95 6.62
CA PRO A 213 -59.06 -4.32 6.13
C PRO A 213 -57.75 -4.95 5.61
N PRO A 214 -57.72 -6.29 5.62
CA PRO A 214 -56.56 -7.07 5.19
C PRO A 214 -56.72 -7.56 3.74
N GLY A 215 -55.64 -7.99 3.16
CA GLY A 215 -55.80 -8.89 2.03
C GLY A 215 -54.69 -8.96 1.02
N MET A 216 -54.16 -10.17 0.89
CA MET A 216 -53.65 -10.85 -0.31
C MET A 216 -52.32 -10.33 -0.90
N GLY A 217 -51.28 -11.08 -0.99
CA GLY A 217 -51.19 -12.48 -1.43
C GLY A 217 -50.60 -12.54 -2.82
N GLY A 218 -49.52 -13.28 -3.01
CA GLY A 218 -49.15 -13.73 -4.34
C GLY A 218 -47.72 -13.50 -4.77
N MET A 219 -46.82 -14.47 -4.50
CA MET A 219 -45.69 -14.77 -5.38
C MET A 219 -46.20 -15.25 -6.74
N PRO A 220 -45.42 -15.16 -7.80
CA PRO A 220 -44.94 -16.40 -8.39
C PRO A 220 -43.44 -16.47 -8.67
N ASP A 221 -42.90 -17.63 -8.41
CA ASP A 221 -41.76 -18.34 -8.88
C ASP A 221 -41.81 -18.55 -10.42
N MET A 222 -40.66 -18.42 -11.08
CA MET A 222 -40.26 -18.97 -12.41
C MET A 222 -38.80 -18.57 -12.61
N GLY A 223 -37.76 -19.41 -12.62
CA GLY A 223 -37.60 -20.60 -13.40
C GLY A 223 -37.10 -20.30 -14.83
N GLY A 224 -35.77 -20.44 -15.06
CA GLY A 224 -35.17 -20.33 -16.39
C GLY A 224 -33.64 -20.10 -16.26
#